data_955fad97a0a74c4937b9e6c88d348d5d
#
_entry.id   955fad97a0a74c4937b9e6c88d348d5d
#
_cell.length_a   1.000
_cell.length_b   1.000
_cell.length_c   1.000
_cell.angle_alpha   90.00
_cell.angle_beta   90.00
_cell.angle_gamma   90.00
#
_symmetry.space_group_name_H-M   'P 1'
#
loop_
_entity.id
_entity.type
_entity.pdbx_description
1 polymer ?
#
loop_
_entity_poly.entity_id
_entity_poly.type
_entity_poly.pdbx_seq_one_letter_code
_entity_poly.pdbx_strand_id
1 'polypeptide(L)'
;FCFAPFHRLQIGNKSFGPCSYTANVWSNNTNQTIEQIWQSEHYNDFRESFLRNEKNKTCKLCWREEEAGQTSLRNRLSTFKNTSNLKTIHEKYISSKEYIKYPKIITLVPGNQCNLACVICSSHLSSKWNSEFKAIKNNTGNSEFDPAVENWNVTDEQYQDIVDNSDKIQRLELFGGEPFYNKKNKSHLIDKIIE
;
A
#
# COMPACT_ATOMS: atom_id res chain seq x y z
N PHE A 1 10.10 7.16 15.86
CA PHE A 1 10.50 7.02 14.46
C PHE A 1 9.70 5.92 13.76
N CYS A 2 9.47 6.01 12.46
CA CYS A 2 8.82 4.96 11.67
C CYS A 2 9.72 4.57 10.48
N PHE A 3 9.99 3.28 10.32
CA PHE A 3 10.82 2.80 9.21
C PHE A 3 10.06 2.60 7.90
N ALA A 4 8.72 2.49 7.95
CA ALA A 4 7.91 2.19 6.77
C ALA A 4 8.20 3.11 5.56
N PRO A 5 8.29 4.45 5.71
CA PRO A 5 8.54 5.35 4.58
C PRO A 5 9.89 5.13 3.87
N PHE A 6 10.83 4.45 4.52
CA PHE A 6 12.19 4.28 4.01
C PHE A 6 12.43 2.97 3.28
N HIS A 7 11.49 2.03 3.34
CA HIS A 7 11.66 0.73 2.69
C HIS A 7 10.38 0.10 2.16
N ARG A 8 9.20 0.65 2.47
CA ARG A 8 7.91 0.08 2.13
C ARG A 8 7.06 1.05 1.33
N LEU A 9 6.40 0.53 0.30
CA LEU A 9 5.36 1.19 -0.46
C LEU A 9 4.12 0.30 -0.49
N GLN A 10 2.98 0.86 -0.15
CA GLN A 10 1.68 0.28 -0.47
C GLN A 10 1.06 1.04 -1.63
N ILE A 11 0.53 0.33 -2.60
CA ILE A 11 -0.11 0.89 -3.79
C ILE A 11 -1.41 0.16 -4.10
N GLY A 12 -2.42 0.90 -4.52
CA GLY A 12 -3.74 0.38 -4.86
C GLY A 12 -4.50 1.33 -5.77
N ASN A 13 -5.83 1.30 -5.71
CA ASN A 13 -6.70 2.09 -6.59
C ASN A 13 -6.39 3.59 -6.52
N LYS A 14 -5.60 4.08 -7.47
CA LYS A 14 -5.22 5.51 -7.60
C LYS A 14 -4.66 6.13 -6.30
N SER A 15 -4.14 5.31 -5.41
CA SER A 15 -3.61 5.75 -4.13
C SER A 15 -2.36 4.99 -3.74
N PHE A 16 -1.52 5.63 -2.93
CA PHE A 16 -0.31 5.03 -2.41
C PHE A 16 0.01 5.56 -1.01
N GLY A 17 0.95 4.92 -0.35
CA GLY A 17 1.46 5.34 0.95
C GLY A 17 2.46 4.35 1.52
N PRO A 18 3.11 4.67 2.64
CA PRO A 18 4.10 3.78 3.26
C PRO A 18 3.47 2.59 4.01
N CYS A 19 2.18 2.62 4.31
CA CYS A 19 1.50 1.57 5.07
C CYS A 19 -0.02 1.63 4.91
N SER A 20 -0.74 0.62 5.42
CA SER A 20 -2.20 0.52 5.33
C SER A 20 -2.96 1.67 6.03
N TYR A 21 -2.38 2.33 7.02
CA TYR A 21 -3.01 3.50 7.68
C TYR A 21 -2.93 4.77 6.84
N THR A 22 -2.05 4.80 5.84
CA THR A 22 -1.80 5.97 4.99
C THR A 22 -1.98 5.67 3.50
N ALA A 23 -2.33 4.45 3.13
CA ALA A 23 -2.38 4.02 1.74
C ALA A 23 -3.39 4.77 0.87
N ASN A 24 -4.43 5.35 1.48
CA ASN A 24 -5.48 6.06 0.75
C ASN A 24 -5.35 7.59 0.87
N VAL A 25 -4.25 8.08 1.43
CA VAL A 25 -4.10 9.52 1.70
C VAL A 25 -3.53 10.27 0.51
N TRP A 26 -2.72 9.60 -0.30
CA TRP A 26 -2.10 10.20 -1.46
C TRP A 26 -2.64 9.59 -2.75
N SER A 27 -3.15 10.45 -3.62
CA SER A 27 -3.54 10.03 -4.96
C SER A 27 -2.32 9.86 -5.85
N ASN A 28 -2.28 8.78 -6.62
CA ASN A 28 -1.33 8.67 -7.70
C ASN A 28 -2.04 9.02 -9.03
N ASN A 29 -1.32 9.64 -9.93
CA ASN A 29 -1.71 9.65 -11.33
C ASN A 29 -1.50 8.24 -11.87
N THR A 30 -2.51 7.66 -12.49
CA THR A 30 -2.54 6.28 -12.99
C THR A 30 -1.37 5.90 -13.92
N ASN A 31 -0.59 6.88 -14.36
CA ASN A 31 0.52 6.74 -15.31
C ASN A 31 1.91 6.78 -14.66
N GLN A 32 2.01 6.76 -13.32
CA GLN A 32 3.30 6.74 -12.64
C GLN A 32 3.75 5.32 -12.37
N THR A 33 5.03 5.04 -12.67
CA THR A 33 5.69 3.80 -12.24
C THR A 33 5.90 3.79 -10.72
N ILE A 34 6.20 2.61 -10.16
CA ILE A 34 6.52 2.46 -8.74
C ILE A 34 7.76 3.29 -8.37
N GLU A 35 8.77 3.29 -9.23
CA GLU A 35 9.98 4.10 -9.02
C GLU A 35 9.66 5.59 -9.00
N GLN A 36 8.85 6.08 -9.93
CA GLN A 36 8.44 7.50 -9.97
C GLN A 36 7.66 7.92 -8.73
N ILE A 37 6.73 7.07 -8.24
CA ILE A 37 6.01 7.31 -6.99
C ILE A 37 6.98 7.34 -5.81
N TRP A 38 7.88 6.36 -5.73
CA TRP A 38 8.85 6.21 -4.66
C TRP A 38 9.84 7.35 -4.55
N GLN A 39 10.24 7.92 -5.71
CA GLN A 39 11.17 9.04 -5.82
C GLN A 39 10.49 10.42 -5.85
N SER A 40 9.16 10.47 -5.79
CA SER A 40 8.43 11.73 -5.87
C SER A 40 8.82 12.70 -4.75
N GLU A 41 8.78 14.00 -5.06
CA GLU A 41 9.01 15.06 -4.09
C GLU A 41 8.14 14.89 -2.85
N HIS A 42 6.85 14.63 -3.06
CA HIS A 42 5.89 14.40 -1.98
C HIS A 42 6.29 13.25 -1.05
N TYR A 43 6.79 12.12 -1.60
CA TYR A 43 7.23 10.99 -0.79
C TYR A 43 8.55 11.30 -0.06
N ASN A 44 9.42 12.09 -0.69
CA ASN A 44 10.67 12.55 -0.08
C ASN A 44 10.41 13.52 1.08
N ASP A 45 9.53 14.50 0.89
CA ASP A 45 9.12 15.42 1.97
C ASP A 45 8.54 14.69 3.17
N PHE A 46 7.76 13.65 2.88
CA PHE A 46 7.21 12.80 3.94
C PHE A 46 8.31 12.08 4.73
N ARG A 47 9.34 11.53 4.07
CA ARG A 47 10.50 10.93 4.74
C ARG A 47 11.26 11.95 5.60
N GLU A 48 11.52 13.12 5.04
CA GLU A 48 12.20 14.21 5.74
C GLU A 48 11.45 14.64 7.02
N SER A 49 10.12 14.62 7.03
CA SER A 49 9.35 14.93 8.24
C SER A 49 9.67 14.00 9.42
N PHE A 50 9.96 12.71 9.13
CA PHE A 50 10.38 11.78 10.18
C PHE A 50 11.81 12.02 10.67
N LEU A 51 12.70 12.49 9.81
CA LEU A 51 14.06 12.84 10.20
C LEU A 51 14.08 14.09 11.08
N ARG A 52 13.15 15.02 10.85
CA ARG A 52 12.96 16.21 11.70
C ARG A 52 12.15 15.93 12.98
N ASN A 53 11.82 14.64 13.26
CA ASN A 53 10.95 14.25 14.39
C ASN A 53 9.56 14.90 14.39
N GLU A 54 9.01 15.23 13.25
CA GLU A 54 7.69 15.81 13.15
C GLU A 54 6.60 14.72 13.30
N LYS A 55 5.57 15.03 14.08
CA LYS A 55 4.34 14.24 14.12
C LYS A 55 3.51 14.52 12.86
N ASN A 56 3.78 13.78 11.78
CA ASN A 56 3.06 13.97 10.54
C ASN A 56 1.56 13.67 10.72
N LYS A 57 0.71 14.59 10.25
CA LYS A 57 -0.77 14.48 10.36
C LYS A 57 -1.34 13.24 9.66
N THR A 58 -0.68 12.78 8.62
CA THR A 58 -1.04 11.56 7.90
C THR A 58 -0.99 10.32 8.80
N CYS A 59 -0.13 10.32 9.81
CA CYS A 59 0.08 9.22 10.76
C CYS A 59 -0.79 9.31 12.02
N LYS A 60 -1.85 10.11 12.01
CA LYS A 60 -2.71 10.37 13.18
C LYS A 60 -3.23 9.12 13.90
N LEU A 61 -3.47 8.02 13.18
CA LEU A 61 -3.94 6.77 13.78
C LEU A 61 -2.89 6.16 14.70
N CYS A 62 -1.63 6.08 14.24
CA CYS A 62 -0.54 5.60 15.10
C CYS A 62 -0.34 6.47 16.32
N TRP A 63 -0.39 7.80 16.16
CA TRP A 63 -0.25 8.71 17.30
C TRP A 63 -1.37 8.54 18.34
N ARG A 64 -2.61 8.38 17.88
CA ARG A 64 -3.76 8.13 18.77
C ARG A 64 -3.66 6.80 19.50
N GLU A 65 -3.26 5.73 18.82
CA GLU A 65 -3.06 4.42 19.44
C GLU A 65 -2.00 4.50 20.55
N GLU A 66 -0.88 5.18 20.30
CA GLU A 66 0.20 5.34 21.25
C GLU A 66 -0.17 6.23 22.44
N GLU A 67 -0.90 7.32 22.19
CA GLU A 67 -1.45 8.19 23.23
C GLU A 67 -2.45 7.45 24.14
N ALA A 68 -3.17 6.46 23.58
CA ALA A 68 -4.05 5.57 24.33
C ALA A 68 -3.32 4.37 25.00
N GLY A 69 -1.99 4.32 24.97
CA GLY A 69 -1.19 3.24 25.54
C GLY A 69 -1.21 1.95 24.71
N GLN A 70 -1.66 2.00 23.46
CA GLN A 70 -1.75 0.84 22.59
C GLN A 70 -0.51 0.71 21.70
N THR A 71 -0.26 -0.52 21.22
CA THR A 71 0.80 -0.77 20.24
C THR A 71 0.34 -0.39 18.84
N SER A 72 0.88 0.66 18.29
CA SER A 72 0.55 1.15 16.96
C SER A 72 1.09 0.27 15.83
N LEU A 73 0.57 0.45 14.61
CA LEU A 73 1.13 -0.19 13.41
C LEU A 73 2.61 0.17 13.23
N ARG A 74 2.99 1.40 13.49
CA ARG A 74 4.38 1.87 13.43
C ARG A 74 5.29 1.06 14.35
N ASN A 75 4.87 0.81 15.58
CA ASN A 75 5.62 0.01 16.55
C ASN A 75 5.71 -1.45 16.09
N ARG A 76 4.61 -2.03 15.60
CA ARG A 76 4.60 -3.39 15.06
C ARG A 76 5.54 -3.55 13.86
N LEU A 77 5.53 -2.60 12.91
CA LEU A 77 6.42 -2.62 11.75
C LEU A 77 7.90 -2.48 12.15
N SER A 78 8.20 -1.81 13.26
CA SER A 78 9.56 -1.63 13.77
C SER A 78 10.10 -2.86 14.52
N THR A 79 9.24 -3.77 14.96
CA THR A 79 9.62 -4.98 15.73
C THR A 79 9.81 -6.23 14.87
N PHE A 80 9.57 -6.18 13.56
CA PHE A 80 9.85 -7.33 12.69
C PHE A 80 11.33 -7.72 12.73
N LYS A 81 11.59 -9.03 12.91
CA LYS A 81 12.92 -9.63 13.14
C LYS A 81 14.03 -9.34 12.12
N ASN A 82 13.69 -8.71 10.99
CA ASN A 82 14.65 -8.25 9.97
C ASN A 82 15.01 -6.74 10.08
N THR A 83 14.86 -6.17 11.26
CA THR A 83 15.16 -4.75 11.49
C THR A 83 16.65 -4.39 11.42
N SER A 84 17.57 -5.35 11.51
CA SER A 84 19.00 -5.08 11.36
C SER A 84 19.33 -4.43 10.01
N ASN A 85 18.80 -4.98 8.92
CA ASN A 85 18.97 -4.40 7.59
C ASN A 85 18.26 -3.04 7.44
N LEU A 86 17.10 -2.87 8.08
CA LEU A 86 16.33 -1.62 8.03
C LEU A 86 17.02 -0.51 8.83
N LYS A 87 17.63 -0.85 9.95
CA LYS A 87 18.44 0.10 10.74
C LYS A 87 19.65 0.57 9.94
N THR A 88 20.35 -0.34 9.27
CA THR A 88 21.48 0.00 8.40
C THR A 88 21.06 0.86 7.21
N ILE A 89 19.91 0.60 6.60
CA ILE A 89 19.35 1.42 5.53
C ILE A 89 19.04 2.83 6.04
N HIS A 90 18.45 2.93 7.22
CA HIS A 90 18.15 4.21 7.87
C HIS A 90 19.43 4.99 8.22
N GLU A 91 20.44 4.32 8.80
CA GLU A 91 21.73 4.93 9.13
C GLU A 91 22.47 5.43 7.87
N LYS A 92 22.46 4.64 6.80
CA LYS A 92 22.96 5.07 5.49
C LYS A 92 22.21 6.28 4.95
N TYR A 93 20.90 6.28 5.05
CA TYR A 93 20.09 7.40 4.62
C TYR A 93 20.41 8.69 5.39
N ILE A 94 20.52 8.62 6.72
CA ILE A 94 20.88 9.78 7.54
C ILE A 94 22.27 10.30 7.18
N SER A 95 23.25 9.40 6.95
CA SER A 95 24.65 9.77 6.72
C SER A 95 24.93 10.28 5.30
N SER A 96 24.30 9.69 4.27
CA SER A 96 24.60 9.98 2.86
C SER A 96 23.46 10.68 2.12
N LYS A 97 22.27 10.75 2.71
CA LYS A 97 21.00 11.14 2.04
C LYS A 97 20.70 10.33 0.78
N GLU A 98 21.35 9.18 0.64
CA GLU A 98 21.07 8.26 -0.46
C GLU A 98 19.85 7.39 -0.12
N TYR A 99 18.75 7.69 -0.77
CA TYR A 99 17.58 6.83 -0.75
C TYR A 99 17.87 5.53 -1.47
N ILE A 100 17.32 4.42 -0.95
CA ILE A 100 17.15 3.27 -1.81
C ILE A 100 16.27 3.69 -3.01
N LYS A 101 16.75 3.41 -4.20
CA LYS A 101 16.10 3.85 -5.44
C LYS A 101 14.73 3.18 -5.68
N TYR A 102 14.47 2.06 -4.98
CA TYR A 102 13.26 1.26 -5.14
C TYR A 102 12.82 0.67 -3.80
N PRO A 103 11.52 0.54 -3.50
CA PRO A 103 11.06 -0.01 -2.22
C PRO A 103 11.47 -1.47 -2.06
N LYS A 104 11.91 -1.86 -0.86
CA LYS A 104 12.25 -3.25 -0.52
C LYS A 104 11.02 -4.10 -0.23
N ILE A 105 9.96 -3.48 0.21
CA ILE A 105 8.67 -4.15 0.48
C ILE A 105 7.60 -3.42 -0.31
N ILE A 106 6.90 -4.16 -1.15
CA ILE A 106 5.74 -3.65 -1.87
C ILE A 106 4.50 -4.38 -1.37
N THR A 107 3.54 -3.61 -0.88
CA THR A 107 2.18 -4.10 -0.62
C THR A 107 1.31 -3.66 -1.78
N LEU A 108 0.98 -4.58 -2.65
CA LEU A 108 0.14 -4.33 -3.82
C LEU A 108 -1.29 -4.73 -3.52
N VAL A 109 -2.22 -3.80 -3.74
CA VAL A 109 -3.66 -4.08 -3.82
C VAL A 109 -4.02 -4.08 -5.30
N PRO A 110 -3.97 -5.23 -5.97
CA PRO A 110 -3.97 -5.27 -7.43
C PRO A 110 -5.32 -4.96 -8.05
N GLY A 111 -6.40 -5.07 -7.28
CA GLY A 111 -7.75 -4.81 -7.75
C GLY A 111 -8.79 -5.28 -6.73
N ASN A 112 -10.07 -5.10 -7.07
CA ASN A 112 -11.20 -5.54 -6.25
C ASN A 112 -11.91 -6.77 -6.81
N GLN A 113 -11.43 -7.40 -7.86
CA GLN A 113 -12.04 -8.63 -8.38
C GLN A 113 -11.91 -9.75 -7.36
N CYS A 114 -13.07 -10.32 -6.96
CA CYS A 114 -13.14 -11.36 -5.96
C CYS A 114 -14.36 -12.25 -6.20
N ASN A 115 -14.22 -13.53 -5.92
CA ASN A 115 -15.33 -14.48 -5.95
C ASN A 115 -15.94 -14.74 -4.57
N LEU A 116 -15.44 -14.10 -3.52
CA LEU A 116 -15.85 -14.27 -2.13
C LEU A 116 -16.56 -13.01 -1.60
N ALA A 117 -17.58 -13.22 -0.76
CA ALA A 117 -18.30 -12.19 -0.02
C ALA A 117 -18.03 -12.34 1.49
N CYS A 118 -16.78 -12.14 1.90
CA CYS A 118 -16.39 -12.25 3.30
C CYS A 118 -17.06 -11.16 4.16
N VAL A 119 -17.57 -11.52 5.32
CA VAL A 119 -18.35 -10.63 6.22
C VAL A 119 -17.56 -9.39 6.65
N ILE A 120 -16.22 -9.51 6.76
CA ILE A 120 -15.34 -8.41 7.14
C ILE A 120 -14.90 -7.54 5.96
N CYS A 121 -15.38 -7.83 4.74
CA CYS A 121 -14.97 -7.15 3.52
C CYS A 121 -16.03 -6.12 3.06
N SER A 122 -15.63 -5.26 2.15
CA SER A 122 -16.51 -4.25 1.55
C SER A 122 -16.45 -4.32 0.02
N SER A 123 -17.36 -3.61 -0.65
CA SER A 123 -17.40 -3.49 -2.10
C SER A 123 -16.10 -2.90 -2.71
N HIS A 124 -15.34 -2.11 -1.94
CA HIS A 124 -14.07 -1.55 -2.39
C HIS A 124 -12.99 -2.61 -2.59
N LEU A 125 -13.03 -3.69 -1.81
CA LEU A 125 -12.04 -4.77 -1.84
C LEU A 125 -12.61 -6.09 -2.36
N SER A 126 -13.94 -6.18 -2.59
CA SER A 126 -14.56 -7.35 -3.20
C SER A 126 -15.72 -6.94 -4.08
N SER A 127 -15.56 -7.15 -5.37
CA SER A 127 -16.62 -6.92 -6.37
C SER A 127 -17.88 -7.77 -6.13
N LYS A 128 -17.77 -8.84 -5.34
CA LYS A 128 -18.91 -9.69 -4.99
C LYS A 128 -19.93 -8.98 -4.11
N TRP A 129 -19.52 -7.96 -3.36
CA TRP A 129 -20.40 -7.15 -2.51
C TRP A 129 -21.15 -6.04 -3.25
N ASN A 130 -20.84 -5.78 -4.54
CA ASN A 130 -21.40 -4.63 -5.25
C ASN A 130 -22.93 -4.67 -5.36
N SER A 131 -23.52 -5.86 -5.58
CA SER A 131 -24.97 -6.03 -5.68
C SER A 131 -25.68 -5.77 -4.35
N GLU A 132 -25.15 -6.31 -3.27
CA GLU A 132 -25.71 -6.17 -1.92
C GLU A 132 -25.59 -4.72 -1.43
N PHE A 133 -24.45 -4.10 -1.60
CA PHE A 133 -24.25 -2.68 -1.25
C PHE A 133 -25.20 -1.77 -2.02
N LYS A 134 -25.39 -2.03 -3.34
CA LYS A 134 -26.36 -1.30 -4.16
C LYS A 134 -27.80 -1.49 -3.64
N ALA A 135 -28.18 -2.72 -3.28
CA ALA A 135 -29.50 -3.00 -2.73
C ALA A 135 -29.73 -2.31 -1.38
N ILE A 136 -28.75 -2.37 -0.47
CA ILE A 136 -28.83 -1.71 0.83
C ILE A 136 -28.95 -0.19 0.64
N LYS A 137 -28.09 0.42 -0.21
CA LYS A 137 -28.16 1.84 -0.50
C LYS A 137 -29.55 2.26 -1.04
N ASN A 138 -30.08 1.52 -1.99
CA ASN A 138 -31.39 1.81 -2.59
C ASN A 138 -32.52 1.73 -1.56
N ASN A 139 -32.45 0.83 -0.59
CA ASN A 139 -33.47 0.63 0.42
C ASN A 139 -33.33 1.59 1.61
N THR A 140 -32.12 2.02 1.94
CA THR A 140 -31.86 2.82 3.15
C THR A 140 -31.51 4.28 2.88
N GLY A 141 -31.13 4.62 1.65
CA GLY A 141 -30.55 5.92 1.29
C GLY A 141 -29.18 6.21 1.90
N ASN A 142 -28.58 5.23 2.61
CA ASN A 142 -27.32 5.44 3.31
C ASN A 142 -26.12 5.38 2.33
N SER A 143 -25.40 6.48 2.21
CA SER A 143 -24.23 6.62 1.35
C SER A 143 -22.99 5.81 1.80
N GLU A 144 -22.96 5.32 3.03
CA GLU A 144 -21.91 4.40 3.50
C GLU A 144 -21.89 3.09 2.70
N PHE A 145 -23.04 2.73 2.08
CA PHE A 145 -23.20 1.57 1.22
C PHE A 145 -23.11 1.91 -0.26
N ASP A 146 -22.39 2.97 -0.62
CA ASP A 146 -22.06 3.20 -2.02
C ASP A 146 -21.25 2.01 -2.55
N PRO A 147 -21.74 1.35 -3.62
CA PRO A 147 -20.96 0.30 -4.24
C PRO A 147 -19.66 0.93 -4.74
N ALA A 148 -18.54 0.23 -4.57
CA ALA A 148 -17.33 0.66 -5.24
C ALA A 148 -17.62 0.82 -6.73
N VAL A 149 -17.22 1.95 -7.26
CA VAL A 149 -17.24 2.19 -8.69
C VAL A 149 -16.46 1.06 -9.33
N GLU A 150 -17.06 0.38 -10.31
CA GLU A 150 -16.49 -0.58 -11.24
C GLU A 150 -15.25 -1.42 -10.80
N ASN A 151 -15.05 -2.57 -11.40
CA ASN A 151 -13.82 -3.35 -11.21
C ASN A 151 -12.61 -2.51 -11.59
N TRP A 152 -11.69 -2.35 -10.66
CA TRP A 152 -10.46 -1.63 -10.86
C TRP A 152 -9.25 -2.55 -10.73
N ASN A 153 -8.17 -2.17 -11.38
CA ASN A 153 -6.87 -2.85 -11.28
C ASN A 153 -5.76 -1.79 -11.27
N VAL A 154 -4.61 -2.14 -10.75
CA VAL A 154 -3.38 -1.39 -11.00
C VAL A 154 -3.03 -1.48 -12.49
N THR A 155 -2.21 -0.56 -12.98
CA THR A 155 -1.90 -0.48 -14.40
C THR A 155 -0.89 -1.53 -14.86
N ASP A 156 -0.87 -1.82 -16.15
CA ASP A 156 0.07 -2.79 -16.72
C ASP A 156 1.52 -2.30 -16.59
N GLU A 157 1.74 -0.98 -16.65
CA GLU A 157 3.03 -0.36 -16.42
C GLU A 157 3.53 -0.59 -14.98
N GLN A 158 2.63 -0.51 -13.99
CA GLN A 158 2.97 -0.78 -12.59
C GLN A 158 3.31 -2.25 -12.36
N TYR A 159 2.60 -3.18 -13.03
CA TYR A 159 2.97 -4.60 -13.00
C TYR A 159 4.33 -4.84 -13.64
N GLN A 160 4.58 -4.27 -14.81
CA GLN A 160 5.84 -4.43 -15.51
C GLN A 160 7.00 -3.85 -14.70
N ASP A 161 6.82 -2.69 -14.08
CA ASP A 161 7.84 -2.07 -13.22
C ASP A 161 8.20 -2.96 -12.02
N ILE A 162 7.23 -3.66 -11.40
CA ILE A 162 7.50 -4.64 -10.34
C ILE A 162 8.33 -5.81 -10.88
N VAL A 163 8.00 -6.33 -12.05
CA VAL A 163 8.72 -7.45 -12.67
C VAL A 163 10.15 -7.04 -13.01
N ASP A 164 10.33 -5.89 -13.66
CA ASP A 164 11.63 -5.38 -14.10
C ASP A 164 12.58 -5.06 -12.93
N ASN A 165 12.02 -4.81 -11.74
CA ASN A 165 12.77 -4.51 -10.52
C ASN A 165 12.64 -5.61 -9.45
N SER A 166 12.25 -6.83 -9.82
CA SER A 166 12.02 -7.94 -8.88
C SER A 166 13.26 -8.28 -8.05
N ASP A 167 14.46 -8.13 -8.60
CA ASP A 167 15.76 -8.28 -7.92
C ASP A 167 15.98 -7.31 -6.77
N LYS A 168 15.31 -6.15 -6.80
CA LYS A 168 15.38 -5.12 -5.77
C LYS A 168 14.38 -5.33 -4.64
N ILE A 169 13.34 -6.16 -4.87
CA ILE A 169 12.24 -6.41 -3.95
C ILE A 169 12.60 -7.57 -3.03
N GLN A 170 12.54 -7.37 -1.73
CA GLN A 170 12.72 -8.43 -0.72
C GLN A 170 11.41 -9.13 -0.36
N ARG A 171 10.29 -8.41 -0.46
CA ARG A 171 8.97 -8.95 -0.15
C ARG A 171 7.88 -8.24 -0.96
N LEU A 172 7.09 -9.04 -1.67
CA LEU A 172 5.85 -8.61 -2.31
C LEU A 172 4.66 -9.17 -1.53
N GLU A 173 3.79 -8.30 -1.08
CA GLU A 173 2.56 -8.62 -0.36
C GLU A 173 1.36 -8.30 -1.24
N LEU A 174 0.48 -9.26 -1.47
CA LEU A 174 -0.72 -9.09 -2.27
C LEU A 174 -1.94 -9.02 -1.37
N PHE A 175 -2.72 -7.96 -1.46
CA PHE A 175 -3.94 -7.73 -0.70
C PHE A 175 -5.07 -7.28 -1.60
N GLY A 176 -6.31 -7.39 -1.10
CA GLY A 176 -7.51 -6.86 -1.77
C GLY A 176 -7.98 -7.72 -2.93
N GLY A 177 -9.29 -7.90 -3.00
CA GLY A 177 -9.90 -8.87 -3.88
C GLY A 177 -9.44 -10.29 -3.57
N GLU A 178 -9.42 -11.13 -4.58
CA GLU A 178 -8.71 -12.41 -4.56
C GLU A 178 -7.59 -12.34 -5.60
N PRO A 179 -6.33 -12.14 -5.18
CA PRO A 179 -5.22 -11.92 -6.11
C PRO A 179 -5.06 -13.02 -7.15
N PHE A 180 -5.32 -14.27 -6.79
CA PHE A 180 -5.19 -15.42 -7.70
C PHE A 180 -6.43 -15.64 -8.60
N TYR A 181 -7.55 -15.05 -8.26
CA TYR A 181 -8.76 -15.09 -9.08
C TYR A 181 -8.66 -14.17 -10.30
N ASN A 182 -7.96 -13.05 -10.16
CA ASN A 182 -7.76 -12.10 -11.23
C ASN A 182 -6.72 -12.62 -12.22
N LYS A 183 -7.17 -12.91 -13.45
CA LYS A 183 -6.28 -13.44 -14.52
C LYS A 183 -5.11 -12.51 -14.84
N LYS A 184 -5.32 -11.20 -14.77
CA LYS A 184 -4.27 -10.20 -14.97
C LYS A 184 -3.15 -10.33 -13.94
N ASN A 185 -3.50 -10.48 -12.67
CA ASN A 185 -2.50 -10.66 -11.61
C ASN A 185 -1.65 -11.90 -11.86
N LYS A 186 -2.30 -13.00 -12.26
CA LYS A 186 -1.61 -14.24 -12.55
C LYS A 186 -0.62 -14.06 -13.70
N SER A 187 -1.10 -13.64 -14.87
CA SER A 187 -0.28 -13.60 -16.08
C SER A 187 0.77 -12.49 -16.10
N HIS A 188 0.50 -11.33 -15.45
CA HIS A 188 1.39 -10.18 -15.51
C HIS A 188 2.39 -10.14 -14.35
N LEU A 189 2.12 -10.82 -13.26
CA LEU A 189 2.95 -10.75 -12.06
C LEU A 189 3.44 -12.12 -11.62
N ILE A 190 2.52 -13.03 -11.29
CA ILE A 190 2.88 -14.29 -10.63
C ILE A 190 3.66 -15.19 -11.57
N ASP A 191 3.18 -15.40 -12.78
CA ASP A 191 3.84 -16.27 -13.76
C ASP A 191 5.23 -15.73 -14.15
N LYS A 192 5.44 -14.41 -14.16
CA LYS A 192 6.71 -13.77 -14.51
C LYS A 192 7.73 -13.67 -13.35
N ILE A 193 7.28 -13.75 -12.10
CA ILE A 193 8.19 -13.70 -10.93
C ILE A 193 8.64 -15.10 -10.51
N ILE A 194 7.85 -16.13 -10.84
CA ILE A 194 8.16 -17.52 -10.47
C ILE A 194 9.05 -18.20 -11.52
N GLU A 195 9.11 -17.70 -12.75
CA GLU A 195 10.09 -18.12 -13.77
C GLU A 195 11.51 -17.67 -13.42
#